data_eec326041ef981819d5fda23d2e8b7ab
#
_entry.id   eec326041ef981819d5fda23d2e8b7ab
#
_cell.length_a   1.000
_cell.length_b   1.000
_cell.length_c   1.000
_cell.angle_alpha   90.00
_cell.angle_beta   90.00
_cell.angle_gamma   90.00
#
_symmetry.space_group_name_H-M   'P 1'
#
loop_
_entity.id
_entity.type
_entity.pdbx_description
1 polymer ?
#
loop_
_entity_poly.entity_id
_entity_poly.type
_entity_poly.pdbx_seq_one_letter_code
_entity_poly.pdbx_strand_id
1 'polypeptide(L)'
;MVGGYTVALAVVAYLTRATGRRIGGAVVGGACVGLVVLAVLWVLEALGWCHVGITWAPAFLSLLYVLSIVWCAPLYLLTWRVARRFGWVGLVVVVCVAGVLGPVHDLWAAARFPQWITIAPGLWPVVAIGATYIAEIVVGHAAMRMVAGASRADPLRGAS
;
A
#
# COMPACT_ATOMS: atom_id res chain seq x y z
N MET A 1 1.34 10.54 14.71
CA MET A 1 1.43 10.00 13.33
C MET A 1 0.06 9.50 12.81
N VAL A 2 -0.71 8.68 13.54
CA VAL A 2 -2.03 8.16 13.08
C VAL A 2 -2.98 9.27 12.65
N GLY A 3 -3.06 10.41 13.37
CA GLY A 3 -3.92 11.53 13.01
C GLY A 3 -3.64 12.14 11.63
N GLY A 4 -2.37 12.21 11.21
CA GLY A 4 -2.01 12.73 9.89
C GLY A 4 -2.54 11.88 8.74
N TYR A 5 -2.54 10.55 8.90
CA TYR A 5 -3.06 9.63 7.88
C TYR A 5 -4.57 9.61 7.82
N THR A 6 -5.25 9.77 8.96
CA THR A 6 -6.70 9.92 8.99
C THR A 6 -7.13 11.19 8.26
N VAL A 7 -6.39 12.28 8.45
CA VAL A 7 -6.60 13.52 7.69
C VAL A 7 -6.32 13.29 6.20
N ALA A 8 -5.22 12.61 5.84
CA ALA A 8 -4.91 12.28 4.45
C ALA A 8 -6.02 11.44 3.79
N LEU A 9 -6.55 10.44 4.51
CA LEU A 9 -7.69 9.64 4.02
C LEU A 9 -8.92 10.51 3.80
N ALA A 10 -9.25 11.38 4.73
CA ALA A 10 -10.39 12.29 4.62
C ALA A 10 -10.23 13.26 3.43
N VAL A 11 -9.05 13.85 3.29
CA VAL A 11 -8.72 14.75 2.17
C VAL A 11 -8.81 14.02 0.84
N VAL A 12 -8.19 12.84 0.73
CA VAL A 12 -8.23 12.04 -0.52
C VAL A 12 -9.66 11.58 -0.82
N ALA A 13 -10.43 11.13 0.18
CA ALA A 13 -11.82 10.74 0.00
C ALA A 13 -12.67 11.92 -0.50
N TYR A 14 -12.46 13.11 0.05
CA TYR A 14 -13.12 14.34 -0.39
C TYR A 14 -12.73 14.69 -1.83
N LEU A 15 -11.43 14.78 -2.14
CA LEU A 15 -10.93 15.13 -3.47
C LEU A 15 -11.31 14.10 -4.55
N THR A 16 -11.40 12.83 -4.18
CA THR A 16 -11.82 11.76 -5.11
C THR A 16 -13.33 11.59 -5.18
N ARG A 17 -14.09 12.34 -4.37
CA ARG A 17 -15.54 12.17 -4.20
C ARG A 17 -15.90 10.70 -3.95
N ALA A 18 -15.15 10.05 -3.04
CA ALA A 18 -15.31 8.65 -2.77
C ALA A 18 -16.64 8.38 -2.06
N THR A 19 -17.40 7.41 -2.54
CA THR A 19 -18.58 6.91 -1.85
C THR A 19 -18.18 6.03 -0.65
N GLY A 20 -19.07 5.87 0.33
CA GLY A 20 -18.84 5.00 1.49
C GLY A 20 -18.38 3.58 1.08
N ARG A 21 -18.95 3.03 0.00
CA ARG A 21 -18.57 1.72 -0.56
C ARG A 21 -17.11 1.71 -1.06
N ARG A 22 -16.63 2.80 -1.66
CA ARG A 22 -15.23 2.91 -2.11
C ARG A 22 -14.28 3.06 -0.93
N ILE A 23 -14.67 3.84 0.09
CA ILE A 23 -13.88 3.97 1.33
C ILE A 23 -13.79 2.60 2.01
N GLY A 24 -14.91 1.88 2.16
CA GLY A 24 -14.92 0.53 2.69
C GLY A 24 -14.04 -0.43 1.87
N GLY A 25 -14.13 -0.36 0.54
CA GLY A 25 -13.25 -1.14 -0.35
C GLY A 25 -11.77 -0.82 -0.18
N ALA A 26 -11.42 0.47 -0.03
CA ALA A 26 -10.04 0.88 0.19
C ALA A 26 -9.49 0.40 1.55
N VAL A 27 -10.33 0.42 2.60
CA VAL A 27 -9.99 -0.12 3.92
C VAL A 27 -9.76 -1.64 3.84
N VAL A 28 -10.65 -2.38 3.16
CA VAL A 28 -10.47 -3.83 2.93
C VAL A 28 -9.20 -4.09 2.12
N GLY A 29 -8.93 -3.29 1.09
CA GLY A 29 -7.68 -3.35 0.34
C GLY A 29 -6.45 -3.19 1.24
N GLY A 30 -6.47 -2.19 2.11
CA GLY A 30 -5.41 -1.96 3.10
C GLY A 30 -5.26 -3.12 4.09
N ALA A 31 -6.37 -3.71 4.54
CA ALA A 31 -6.34 -4.86 5.44
C ALA A 31 -5.71 -6.10 4.78
N CYS A 32 -6.10 -6.41 3.53
CA CYS A 32 -5.48 -7.51 2.77
C CYS A 32 -3.98 -7.29 2.58
N VAL A 33 -3.59 -6.07 2.25
CA VAL A 33 -2.17 -5.72 2.07
C VAL A 33 -1.41 -5.74 3.38
N GLY A 34 -2.01 -5.33 4.49
CA GLY A 34 -1.40 -5.47 5.80
C GLY A 34 -0.98 -6.92 6.10
N LEU A 35 -1.81 -7.90 5.72
CA LEU A 35 -1.45 -9.33 5.85
C LEU A 35 -0.29 -9.71 4.92
N VAL A 36 -0.28 -9.20 3.68
CA VAL A 36 0.82 -9.42 2.74
C VAL A 36 2.12 -8.85 3.28
N VAL A 37 2.10 -7.60 3.77
CA VAL A 37 3.27 -6.94 4.39
C VAL A 37 3.83 -7.77 5.54
N LEU A 38 2.98 -8.23 6.46
CA LEU A 38 3.42 -9.07 7.57
C LEU A 38 4.06 -10.37 7.11
N ALA A 39 3.44 -11.06 6.13
CA ALA A 39 3.95 -12.32 5.59
C ALA A 39 5.28 -12.11 4.88
N VAL A 40 5.40 -11.08 4.05
CA VAL A 40 6.65 -10.76 3.32
C VAL A 40 7.74 -10.34 4.27
N LEU A 41 7.44 -9.49 5.26
CA LEU A 41 8.41 -9.07 6.26
C LEU A 41 9.00 -10.28 7.00
N TRP A 42 8.16 -11.23 7.40
CA TRP A 42 8.61 -12.47 8.02
C TRP A 42 9.55 -13.28 7.09
N VAL A 43 9.20 -13.38 5.80
CA VAL A 43 10.06 -14.08 4.81
C VAL A 43 11.38 -13.35 4.61
N LEU A 44 11.37 -12.02 4.44
CA LEU A 44 12.58 -11.24 4.24
C LEU A 44 13.51 -11.29 5.45
N GLU A 45 12.94 -11.33 6.65
CA GLU A 45 13.71 -11.48 7.89
C GLU A 45 14.30 -12.89 8.01
N ALA A 46 13.53 -13.93 7.67
CA ALA A 46 14.02 -15.32 7.65
C ALA A 46 15.14 -15.56 6.64
N LEU A 47 15.14 -14.82 5.51
CA LEU A 47 16.20 -14.83 4.51
C LEU A 47 17.42 -13.97 4.90
N GLY A 48 17.32 -13.18 5.97
CA GLY A 48 18.35 -12.21 6.36
C GLY A 48 18.47 -11.02 5.40
N TRP A 49 17.44 -10.76 4.58
CA TRP A 49 17.43 -9.65 3.61
C TRP A 49 16.94 -8.33 4.19
N CYS A 50 16.14 -8.41 5.25
CA CYS A 50 15.67 -7.25 5.98
C CYS A 50 15.62 -7.61 7.47
N HIS A 51 15.98 -6.68 8.34
CA HIS A 51 15.79 -6.83 9.78
C HIS A 51 15.08 -5.60 10.34
N VAL A 52 14.03 -5.83 11.13
CA VAL A 52 13.27 -4.77 11.80
C VAL A 52 13.54 -4.82 13.29
N GLY A 53 14.30 -3.83 13.78
CA GLY A 53 14.82 -3.79 15.15
C GLY A 53 13.76 -3.63 16.26
N ILE A 54 12.51 -3.30 15.91
CA ILE A 54 11.42 -3.09 16.87
C ILE A 54 10.40 -4.23 16.95
N THR A 55 10.68 -5.38 16.29
CA THR A 55 9.78 -6.54 16.28
C THR A 55 9.57 -7.19 17.67
N TRP A 56 10.46 -6.90 18.62
CA TRP A 56 10.36 -7.36 20.00
C TRP A 56 9.21 -6.71 20.79
N ALA A 57 8.66 -5.59 20.35
CA ALA A 57 7.52 -4.96 21.00
C ALA A 57 6.24 -5.77 20.73
N PRO A 58 5.52 -6.25 21.77
CA PRO A 58 4.37 -7.15 21.57
C PRO A 58 3.25 -6.54 20.73
N ALA A 59 3.12 -5.22 20.75
CA ALA A 59 2.13 -4.48 19.95
C ALA A 59 2.61 -4.11 18.55
N PHE A 60 3.88 -4.37 18.20
CA PHE A 60 4.46 -3.90 16.94
C PHE A 60 3.73 -4.45 15.71
N LEU A 61 3.49 -5.74 15.65
CA LEU A 61 2.81 -6.36 14.51
C LEU A 61 1.38 -5.85 14.35
N SER A 62 0.65 -5.67 15.46
CA SER A 62 -0.70 -5.10 15.44
C SER A 62 -0.68 -3.64 14.99
N LEU A 63 0.29 -2.87 15.46
CA LEU A 63 0.47 -1.48 15.04
C LEU A 63 0.82 -1.39 13.55
N LEU A 64 1.75 -2.21 13.07
CA LEU A 64 2.14 -2.25 11.66
C LEU A 64 0.95 -2.61 10.78
N TYR A 65 0.13 -3.59 11.19
CA TYR A 65 -1.09 -3.96 10.49
C TYR A 65 -2.08 -2.79 10.39
N VAL A 66 -2.37 -2.13 11.51
CA VAL A 66 -3.27 -0.96 11.54
C VAL A 66 -2.72 0.19 10.70
N LEU A 67 -1.42 0.47 10.80
CA LEU A 67 -0.75 1.49 9.98
C LEU A 67 -0.84 1.16 8.50
N SER A 68 -0.68 -0.10 8.09
CA SER A 68 -0.84 -0.52 6.71
C SER A 68 -2.23 -0.22 6.17
N ILE A 69 -3.30 -0.45 6.96
CA ILE A 69 -4.67 -0.09 6.57
C ILE A 69 -4.79 1.40 6.33
N VAL A 70 -4.37 2.20 7.30
CA VAL A 70 -4.55 3.66 7.29
C VAL A 70 -3.68 4.33 6.21
N TRP A 71 -2.48 3.79 5.98
CA TRP A 71 -1.56 4.29 4.96
C TRP A 71 -2.01 3.93 3.54
N CYS A 72 -2.42 2.69 3.33
CA CYS A 72 -2.75 2.20 2.00
C CYS A 72 -4.13 2.62 1.51
N ALA A 73 -5.11 2.86 2.40
CA ALA A 73 -6.46 3.24 1.99
C ALA A 73 -6.51 4.50 1.10
N PRO A 74 -5.82 5.63 1.40
CA PRO A 74 -5.76 6.77 0.49
C PRO A 74 -5.13 6.42 -0.86
N LEU A 75 -4.08 5.60 -0.86
CA LEU A 75 -3.41 5.15 -2.08
C LEU A 75 -4.36 4.36 -2.97
N TYR A 76 -5.20 3.47 -2.42
CA TYR A 76 -6.17 2.71 -3.21
C TYR A 76 -7.29 3.57 -3.76
N LEU A 77 -7.72 4.61 -3.07
CA LEU A 77 -8.65 5.60 -3.62
C LEU A 77 -8.05 6.34 -4.82
N LEU A 78 -6.76 6.71 -4.74
CA LEU A 78 -6.04 7.33 -5.85
C LEU A 78 -5.86 6.34 -7.01
N THR A 79 -5.42 5.12 -6.74
CA THR A 79 -5.28 4.05 -7.74
C THR A 79 -6.60 3.76 -8.43
N TRP A 80 -7.71 3.73 -7.68
CA TRP A 80 -9.05 3.61 -8.24
C TRP A 80 -9.38 4.76 -9.19
N ARG A 81 -9.09 6.00 -8.79
CA ARG A 81 -9.33 7.17 -9.65
C ARG A 81 -8.51 7.12 -10.93
N VAL A 82 -7.23 6.72 -10.84
CA VAL A 82 -6.34 6.55 -11.99
C VAL A 82 -6.87 5.44 -12.91
N ALA A 83 -7.20 4.28 -12.35
CA ALA A 83 -7.75 3.16 -13.11
C ALA A 83 -9.10 3.50 -13.77
N ARG A 84 -9.92 4.34 -13.13
CA ARG A 84 -11.18 4.84 -13.70
C ARG A 84 -10.94 5.77 -14.89
N ARG A 85 -9.95 6.66 -14.81
CA ARG A 85 -9.66 7.67 -15.85
C ARG A 85 -8.89 7.08 -17.03
N PHE A 86 -7.88 6.25 -16.76
CA PHE A 86 -6.91 5.77 -17.74
C PHE A 86 -7.01 4.26 -18.01
N GLY A 87 -7.94 3.57 -17.33
CA GLY A 87 -8.11 2.12 -17.48
C GLY A 87 -6.92 1.34 -16.92
N TRP A 88 -6.64 0.19 -17.55
CA TRP A 88 -5.56 -0.70 -17.13
C TRP A 88 -4.16 -0.07 -17.30
N VAL A 89 -4.00 0.81 -18.29
CA VAL A 89 -2.72 1.52 -18.53
C VAL A 89 -2.35 2.37 -17.31
N GLY A 90 -3.32 3.12 -16.76
CA GLY A 90 -3.10 3.89 -15.54
C GLY A 90 -2.71 3.00 -14.34
N LEU A 91 -3.33 1.83 -14.22
CA LEU A 91 -2.97 0.87 -13.16
C LEU A 91 -1.54 0.36 -13.32
N VAL A 92 -1.14 -0.02 -14.54
CA VAL A 92 0.24 -0.46 -14.83
C VAL A 92 1.25 0.63 -14.46
N VAL A 93 0.97 1.89 -14.83
CA VAL A 93 1.86 3.00 -14.45
C VAL A 93 2.00 3.10 -12.94
N VAL A 94 0.89 3.04 -12.17
CA VAL A 94 0.96 3.08 -10.70
C VAL A 94 1.77 1.91 -10.14
N VAL A 95 1.58 0.70 -10.66
CA VAL A 95 2.32 -0.50 -10.25
C VAL A 95 3.82 -0.35 -10.52
N CYS A 96 4.20 0.13 -11.72
CA CYS A 96 5.60 0.35 -12.06
C CYS A 96 6.23 1.44 -11.17
N VAL A 97 5.53 2.55 -10.95
CA VAL A 97 5.99 3.62 -10.07
C VAL A 97 6.18 3.13 -8.64
N ALA A 98 5.23 2.35 -8.10
CA ALA A 98 5.36 1.76 -6.77
C ALA A 98 6.54 0.79 -6.67
N GLY A 99 6.72 -0.08 -7.68
CA GLY A 99 7.84 -1.03 -7.73
C GLY A 99 9.22 -0.39 -7.79
N VAL A 100 9.32 0.85 -8.28
CA VAL A 100 10.58 1.62 -8.32
C VAL A 100 10.74 2.50 -7.08
N LEU A 101 9.72 3.28 -6.72
CA LEU A 101 9.81 4.23 -5.61
C LEU A 101 9.79 3.56 -4.26
N GLY A 102 9.13 2.40 -4.12
CA GLY A 102 9.10 1.64 -2.88
C GLY A 102 10.49 1.25 -2.37
N PRO A 103 11.30 0.54 -3.16
CA PRO A 103 12.69 0.24 -2.77
C PRO A 103 13.51 1.48 -2.47
N VAL A 104 13.37 2.56 -3.25
CA VAL A 104 14.08 3.83 -3.00
C VAL A 104 13.71 4.40 -1.63
N HIS A 105 12.41 4.39 -1.30
CA HIS A 105 11.91 4.83 0.00
C HIS A 105 12.50 3.98 1.15
N ASP A 106 12.46 2.65 1.03
CA ASP A 106 12.91 1.75 2.09
C ASP A 106 14.42 1.80 2.29
N LEU A 107 15.19 1.91 1.20
CA LEU A 107 16.64 2.11 1.27
C LEU A 107 16.98 3.45 1.93
N TRP A 108 16.26 4.51 1.60
CA TRP A 108 16.41 5.80 2.26
C TRP A 108 16.06 5.70 3.76
N ALA A 109 14.98 5.02 4.11
CA ALA A 109 14.56 4.81 5.50
C ALA A 109 15.60 3.99 6.28
N ALA A 110 16.14 2.93 5.70
CA ALA A 110 17.19 2.11 6.30
C ALA A 110 18.48 2.92 6.52
N ALA A 111 18.86 3.78 5.58
CA ALA A 111 20.00 4.66 5.74
C ALA A 111 19.80 5.74 6.83
N ARG A 112 18.56 6.22 7.00
CA ARG A 112 18.23 7.31 7.95
C ARG A 112 17.94 6.80 9.35
N PHE A 113 17.37 5.60 9.46
CA PHE A 113 16.90 5.01 10.71
C PHE A 113 17.38 3.55 10.87
N PRO A 114 18.72 3.31 10.87
CA PRO A 114 19.27 1.96 10.91
C PRO A 114 18.93 1.18 12.18
N GLN A 115 18.53 1.87 13.25
CA GLN A 115 18.06 1.25 14.49
C GLN A 115 16.66 0.64 14.34
N TRP A 116 15.90 1.01 13.32
CA TRP A 116 14.55 0.53 13.10
C TRP A 116 14.45 -0.49 11.98
N ILE A 117 15.21 -0.27 10.91
CA ILE A 117 15.20 -1.15 9.75
C ILE A 117 16.62 -1.20 9.14
N THR A 118 17.07 -2.39 8.82
CA THR A 118 18.26 -2.61 8.02
C THR A 118 17.94 -3.51 6.84
N ILE A 119 18.56 -3.24 5.69
CA ILE A 119 18.39 -4.01 4.46
C ILE A 119 19.77 -4.54 4.07
N ALA A 120 19.86 -5.85 3.82
CA ALA A 120 21.09 -6.48 3.38
C ALA A 120 21.56 -5.89 2.04
N PRO A 121 22.87 -5.73 1.84
CA PRO A 121 23.40 -5.24 0.57
C PRO A 121 23.17 -6.27 -0.54
N GLY A 122 22.92 -5.77 -1.76
CA GLY A 122 22.79 -6.63 -2.93
C GLY A 122 21.52 -6.35 -3.74
N LEU A 123 21.46 -6.96 -4.92
CA LEU A 123 20.36 -6.77 -5.86
C LEU A 123 19.07 -7.45 -5.40
N TRP A 124 19.17 -8.68 -4.87
CA TRP A 124 18.00 -9.50 -4.55
C TRP A 124 17.09 -8.91 -3.46
N PRO A 125 17.61 -8.37 -2.34
CA PRO A 125 16.77 -7.65 -1.37
C PRO A 125 16.00 -6.49 -2.01
N VAL A 126 16.64 -5.71 -2.88
CA VAL A 126 16.00 -4.57 -3.55
C VAL A 126 14.91 -5.02 -4.51
N VAL A 127 15.17 -6.07 -5.30
CA VAL A 127 14.18 -6.67 -6.20
C VAL A 127 12.99 -7.25 -5.42
N ALA A 128 13.25 -7.92 -4.30
CA ALA A 128 12.20 -8.47 -3.45
C ALA A 128 11.31 -7.38 -2.87
N ILE A 129 11.89 -6.29 -2.38
CA ILE A 129 11.13 -5.12 -1.91
C ILE A 129 10.28 -4.53 -3.05
N GLY A 130 10.85 -4.34 -4.24
CA GLY A 130 10.10 -3.86 -5.41
C GLY A 130 8.93 -4.77 -5.78
N ALA A 131 9.15 -6.08 -5.79
CA ALA A 131 8.10 -7.07 -6.02
C ALA A 131 6.99 -7.01 -4.95
N THR A 132 7.36 -6.73 -3.70
CA THR A 132 6.40 -6.54 -2.61
C THR A 132 5.49 -5.35 -2.88
N TYR A 133 6.05 -4.19 -3.23
CA TYR A 133 5.25 -3.00 -3.55
C TYR A 133 4.32 -3.23 -4.76
N ILE A 134 4.79 -3.97 -5.77
CA ILE A 134 3.95 -4.39 -6.90
C ILE A 134 2.78 -5.26 -6.42
N ALA A 135 3.07 -6.28 -5.61
CA ALA A 135 2.05 -7.16 -5.05
C ALA A 135 1.04 -6.40 -4.19
N GLU A 136 1.48 -5.48 -3.36
CA GLU A 136 0.62 -4.63 -2.53
C GLU A 136 -0.38 -3.83 -3.37
N ILE A 137 0.07 -3.17 -4.43
CA ILE A 137 -0.84 -2.41 -5.31
C ILE A 137 -1.83 -3.34 -6.00
N VAL A 138 -1.38 -4.48 -6.52
CA VAL A 138 -2.24 -5.43 -7.23
C VAL A 138 -3.28 -6.05 -6.30
N VAL A 139 -2.84 -6.58 -5.15
CA VAL A 139 -3.72 -7.23 -4.17
C VAL A 139 -4.70 -6.22 -3.58
N GLY A 140 -4.22 -5.07 -3.12
CA GLY A 140 -5.07 -4.06 -2.53
C GLY A 140 -6.10 -3.49 -3.51
N HIS A 141 -5.70 -3.25 -4.77
CA HIS A 141 -6.64 -2.83 -5.82
C HIS A 141 -7.66 -3.92 -6.16
N ALA A 142 -7.24 -5.18 -6.23
CA ALA A 142 -8.14 -6.31 -6.47
C ALA A 142 -9.16 -6.46 -5.33
N ALA A 143 -8.71 -6.43 -4.07
CA ALA A 143 -9.57 -6.48 -2.90
C ALA A 143 -10.56 -5.30 -2.85
N MET A 144 -10.09 -4.09 -3.15
CA MET A 144 -10.97 -2.92 -3.29
C MET A 144 -12.04 -3.14 -4.36
N ARG A 145 -11.69 -3.73 -5.51
CA ARG A 145 -12.65 -4.01 -6.58
C ARG A 145 -13.72 -5.03 -6.18
N MET A 146 -13.40 -6.02 -5.37
CA MET A 146 -14.40 -6.98 -4.87
C MET A 146 -15.50 -6.28 -4.06
N VAL A 147 -15.15 -5.26 -3.29
CA VAL A 147 -16.12 -4.51 -2.48
C VAL A 147 -16.78 -3.37 -3.26
N ALA A 148 -15.97 -2.58 -3.94
CA ALA A 148 -16.45 -1.36 -4.63
C ALA A 148 -17.03 -1.62 -6.03
N GLY A 149 -16.78 -2.80 -6.62
CA GLY A 149 -17.18 -3.14 -7.98
C GLY A 149 -16.13 -2.71 -9.03
N ALA A 150 -16.43 -2.84 -10.32
CA ALA A 150 -15.52 -2.41 -11.38
C ALA A 150 -15.47 -0.89 -11.51
N SER A 151 -14.26 -0.32 -11.68
CA SER A 151 -14.09 1.13 -11.81
C SER A 151 -14.82 1.74 -13.03
N ARG A 152 -15.04 0.93 -14.07
CA ARG A 152 -15.75 1.34 -15.29
C ARG A 152 -17.28 1.33 -15.15
N ALA A 153 -17.82 0.61 -14.18
CA ALA A 153 -19.28 0.50 -13.95
C ALA A 153 -19.80 1.60 -13.01
N ASP A 154 -19.03 2.64 -12.75
CA ASP A 154 -19.37 3.68 -11.79
C ASP A 154 -20.45 4.64 -12.35
N PRO A 155 -21.62 4.75 -11.73
CA PRO A 155 -22.75 5.58 -12.21
C PRO A 155 -22.45 7.07 -12.31
N LEU A 156 -21.39 7.57 -11.67
CA LEU A 156 -20.99 8.98 -11.78
C LEU A 156 -20.39 9.34 -13.16
N ARG A 157 -20.24 8.38 -14.07
CA ARG A 157 -19.75 8.61 -15.43
C ARG A 157 -20.87 9.10 -16.37
N GLY A 158 -22.13 8.98 -15.98
CA GLY A 158 -23.30 9.38 -16.79
C GLY A 158 -23.91 10.74 -16.46
N ALA A 159 -23.31 11.53 -15.56
CA ALA A 159 -23.80 12.83 -15.13
C ALA A 159 -22.97 14.01 -15.61
N SER A 160 -22.23 13.83 -16.73
CA SER A 160 -21.49 14.91 -17.40
C SER A 160 -21.97 15.06 -18.82
#